data_355b43bb37e5689e77b9fc936b816b5d
#
_entry.id   355b43bb37e5689e77b9fc936b816b5d
#
_cell.length_a   1.000
_cell.length_b   1.000
_cell.length_c   1.000
_cell.angle_alpha   90.00
_cell.angle_beta   90.00
_cell.angle_gamma   90.00
#
_symmetry.space_group_name_H-M   'P 1'
#
loop_
_entity.id
_entity.type
_entity.pdbx_description
1 polymer ?
#
loop_
_entity_poly.entity_id
_entity_poly.type
_entity_poly.pdbx_seq_one_letter_code
_entity_poly.pdbx_strand_id
1 'polypeptide(L)'
;MKFDYVIGNPPYQEMYNGNSSGANSVYDKFLDASHEVADKVEMIHPARFLFNAGSTPKAWNEKMLNNPHFKILSYESNSDVIFPNLSAPIEGGVAISYWDKKKDFGVIGTFTPFVELNSILEKVRDNGKFSSFADIVVTSFAYHFTQKMHDDYPDAASLMSKGHAYDLKSNVFDRLSMIFYDEKPNDGHEYIRIFGRDGSNRTLKYLSLIHISEPTRP
;
A
#
# COMPACT_ATOMS: atom_id res chain seq x y z
N MET A 1 -30.78 -14.35 -13.33
CA MET A 1 -31.13 -15.25 -12.21
C MET A 1 -30.64 -14.56 -10.96
N LYS A 2 -31.45 -14.51 -9.90
CA LYS A 2 -31.04 -13.96 -8.60
C LYS A 2 -31.08 -15.07 -7.57
N PHE A 3 -30.12 -15.02 -6.64
CA PHE A 3 -30.01 -15.95 -5.54
C PHE A 3 -30.25 -15.21 -4.23
N ASP A 4 -30.80 -15.90 -3.24
CA ASP A 4 -30.95 -15.34 -1.91
C ASP A 4 -29.59 -15.23 -1.20
N TYR A 5 -28.69 -16.17 -1.52
CA TYR A 5 -27.39 -16.29 -0.86
C TYR A 5 -26.32 -16.82 -1.80
N VAL A 6 -25.10 -16.28 -1.70
CA VAL A 6 -23.90 -16.81 -2.33
C VAL A 6 -22.83 -16.98 -1.25
N ILE A 7 -22.26 -18.18 -1.17
CA ILE A 7 -21.11 -18.50 -0.30
C ILE A 7 -20.00 -19.05 -1.18
N GLY A 8 -18.77 -18.62 -0.99
CA GLY A 8 -17.70 -19.14 -1.78
C GLY A 8 -16.29 -18.79 -1.36
N ASN A 9 -15.35 -19.48 -2.00
CA ASN A 9 -13.93 -19.19 -2.00
C ASN A 9 -13.53 -18.97 -3.47
N PRO A 10 -13.55 -17.73 -3.97
CA PRO A 10 -13.25 -17.45 -5.37
C PRO A 10 -11.78 -17.68 -5.68
N PRO A 11 -11.40 -17.84 -6.95
CA PRO A 11 -10.00 -17.76 -7.36
C PRO A 11 -9.40 -16.41 -6.93
N TYR A 12 -8.15 -16.42 -6.41
CA TYR A 12 -7.51 -15.21 -5.90
C TYR A 12 -6.76 -14.45 -6.98
N GLN A 13 -6.16 -15.17 -7.93
CA GLN A 13 -5.29 -14.61 -8.95
C GLN A 13 -5.47 -15.34 -10.28
N GLU A 14 -5.27 -14.64 -11.38
CA GLU A 14 -5.12 -15.26 -12.71
C GLU A 14 -3.70 -15.79 -12.87
N MET A 15 -3.59 -17.04 -13.38
CA MET A 15 -2.29 -17.53 -13.84
C MET A 15 -1.94 -16.83 -15.16
N TYR A 16 -0.85 -16.08 -15.18
CA TYR A 16 -0.35 -15.44 -16.40
C TYR A 16 0.54 -16.43 -17.16
N ASN A 17 0.13 -16.79 -18.37
CA ASN A 17 0.96 -17.56 -19.31
C ASN A 17 1.97 -16.63 -20.00
N GLY A 18 2.92 -16.07 -19.24
CA GLY A 18 3.93 -15.15 -19.79
C GLY A 18 5.03 -14.82 -18.78
N ASN A 19 6.16 -14.30 -19.29
CA ASN A 19 7.36 -13.97 -18.53
C ASN A 19 7.24 -12.77 -17.57
N SER A 20 6.04 -12.34 -17.19
CA SER A 20 5.82 -11.26 -16.22
C SER A 20 5.57 -11.83 -14.83
N SER A 21 6.32 -11.35 -13.86
CA SER A 21 6.34 -11.79 -12.46
C SER A 21 5.17 -11.30 -11.62
N GLY A 22 4.02 -10.95 -12.21
CA GLY A 22 2.85 -10.43 -11.48
C GLY A 22 1.56 -11.12 -11.89
N ALA A 23 0.92 -11.84 -10.96
CA ALA A 23 -0.45 -12.33 -11.15
C ALA A 23 -1.44 -11.22 -10.77
N ASN A 24 -2.41 -10.93 -11.66
CA ASN A 24 -3.48 -9.99 -11.36
C ASN A 24 -4.48 -10.58 -10.37
N SER A 25 -4.97 -9.76 -9.46
CA SER A 25 -6.10 -10.13 -8.61
C SER A 25 -7.35 -10.34 -9.44
N VAL A 26 -8.17 -11.33 -9.07
CA VAL A 26 -9.49 -11.58 -9.69
C VAL A 26 -10.61 -11.73 -8.67
N TYR A 27 -10.30 -11.94 -7.40
CA TYR A 27 -11.33 -12.10 -6.37
C TYR A 27 -12.21 -10.85 -6.19
N ASP A 28 -11.67 -9.67 -6.47
CA ASP A 28 -12.41 -8.41 -6.50
C ASP A 28 -13.56 -8.43 -7.53
N LYS A 29 -13.31 -8.98 -8.73
CA LYS A 29 -14.33 -9.16 -9.77
C LYS A 29 -15.39 -10.18 -9.36
N PHE A 30 -14.99 -11.25 -8.67
CA PHE A 30 -15.93 -12.25 -8.15
C PHE A 30 -16.81 -11.68 -7.04
N LEU A 31 -16.29 -10.86 -6.16
CA LEU A 31 -17.06 -10.16 -5.15
C LEU A 31 -18.10 -9.25 -5.81
N ASP A 32 -17.69 -8.40 -6.74
CA ASP A 32 -18.60 -7.50 -7.46
C ASP A 32 -19.70 -8.28 -8.19
N ALA A 33 -19.35 -9.32 -8.96
CA ALA A 33 -20.32 -10.15 -9.66
C ALA A 33 -21.31 -10.85 -8.70
N SER A 34 -20.82 -11.28 -7.53
CA SER A 34 -21.67 -11.92 -6.52
C SER A 34 -22.68 -10.95 -5.91
N HIS A 35 -22.30 -9.69 -5.68
CA HIS A 35 -23.22 -8.64 -5.21
C HIS A 35 -24.30 -8.30 -6.25
N GLU A 36 -24.06 -8.56 -7.54
CA GLU A 36 -25.06 -8.35 -8.59
C GLU A 36 -26.13 -9.46 -8.63
N VAL A 37 -25.74 -10.70 -8.33
CA VAL A 37 -26.59 -11.88 -8.51
C VAL A 37 -27.27 -12.38 -7.23
N ALA A 38 -26.85 -11.90 -6.06
CA ALA A 38 -27.41 -12.33 -4.78
C ALA A 38 -27.83 -11.15 -3.87
N ASP A 39 -28.72 -11.42 -2.93
CA ASP A 39 -29.11 -10.46 -1.89
C ASP A 39 -28.14 -10.52 -0.69
N LYS A 40 -27.46 -11.64 -0.48
CA LYS A 40 -26.48 -11.85 0.58
C LYS A 40 -25.28 -12.62 0.05
N VAL A 41 -24.08 -12.19 0.42
CA VAL A 41 -22.82 -12.79 -0.04
C VAL A 41 -21.88 -13.00 1.14
N GLU A 42 -21.35 -14.21 1.26
CA GLU A 42 -20.29 -14.53 2.21
C GLU A 42 -19.12 -15.16 1.45
N MET A 43 -17.95 -14.53 1.54
CA MET A 43 -16.77 -14.95 0.79
C MET A 43 -15.54 -15.00 1.67
N ILE A 44 -14.72 -16.03 1.44
CA ILE A 44 -13.36 -16.08 1.95
C ILE A 44 -12.39 -15.61 0.86
N HIS A 45 -11.50 -14.69 1.18
CA HIS A 45 -10.61 -14.06 0.20
C HIS A 45 -9.37 -13.46 0.86
N PRO A 46 -8.32 -13.08 0.08
CA PRO A 46 -7.18 -12.34 0.59
C PRO A 46 -7.61 -11.01 1.23
N ALA A 47 -6.98 -10.68 2.37
CA ALA A 47 -7.37 -9.52 3.18
C ALA A 47 -6.57 -8.24 2.87
N ARG A 48 -5.62 -8.28 1.94
CA ARG A 48 -4.68 -7.18 1.67
C ARG A 48 -5.34 -5.85 1.31
N PHE A 49 -6.46 -5.90 0.61
CA PHE A 49 -7.21 -4.70 0.24
C PHE A 49 -7.76 -3.92 1.45
N LEU A 50 -8.02 -4.60 2.56
CA LEU A 50 -8.47 -3.96 3.81
C LEU A 50 -7.45 -2.95 4.35
N PHE A 51 -6.18 -3.13 4.01
CA PHE A 51 -5.06 -2.24 4.35
C PHE A 51 -4.69 -1.29 3.19
N ASN A 52 -5.58 -1.17 2.20
CA ASN A 52 -5.34 -0.44 0.95
C ASN A 52 -4.03 -0.87 0.24
N ALA A 53 -3.69 -2.15 0.30
CA ALA A 53 -2.51 -2.77 -0.26
C ALA A 53 -2.89 -3.89 -1.24
N GLY A 54 -1.90 -4.45 -1.93
CA GLY A 54 -2.10 -5.55 -2.88
C GLY A 54 -2.33 -5.11 -4.32
N SER A 55 -2.73 -6.06 -5.15
CA SER A 55 -2.92 -5.89 -6.60
C SER A 55 -4.33 -5.51 -7.02
N THR A 56 -5.27 -5.41 -6.07
CA THR A 56 -6.62 -4.88 -6.33
C THR A 56 -6.58 -3.37 -6.64
N PRO A 57 -7.44 -2.88 -7.55
CA PRO A 57 -7.50 -1.44 -7.84
C PRO A 57 -7.81 -0.62 -6.59
N LYS A 58 -7.10 0.51 -6.39
CA LYS A 58 -7.29 1.38 -5.22
C LYS A 58 -8.72 1.90 -5.10
N ALA A 59 -9.32 2.30 -6.22
CA ALA A 59 -10.72 2.74 -6.26
C ALA A 59 -11.69 1.63 -5.82
N TRP A 60 -11.38 0.37 -6.12
CA TRP A 60 -12.18 -0.76 -5.64
C TRP A 60 -12.00 -0.98 -4.14
N ASN A 61 -10.78 -0.86 -3.62
CA ASN A 61 -10.52 -0.94 -2.18
C ASN A 61 -11.36 0.12 -1.43
N GLU A 62 -11.31 1.36 -1.90
CA GLU A 62 -12.09 2.47 -1.33
C GLU A 62 -13.59 2.21 -1.41
N LYS A 63 -14.09 1.73 -2.56
CA LYS A 63 -15.49 1.34 -2.73
C LYS A 63 -15.91 0.31 -1.68
N MET A 64 -15.09 -0.73 -1.45
CA MET A 64 -15.42 -1.79 -0.48
C MET A 64 -15.33 -1.31 0.96
N LEU A 65 -14.30 -0.55 1.31
CA LEU A 65 -14.11 -0.01 2.67
C LEU A 65 -15.19 1.02 3.05
N ASN A 66 -15.77 1.71 2.08
CA ASN A 66 -16.86 2.69 2.30
C ASN A 66 -18.26 2.11 2.00
N ASN A 67 -18.37 0.81 1.73
CA ASN A 67 -19.66 0.18 1.50
C ASN A 67 -20.37 -0.13 2.84
N PRO A 68 -21.50 0.51 3.16
CA PRO A 68 -22.20 0.30 4.43
C PRO A 68 -22.86 -1.08 4.53
N HIS A 69 -23.01 -1.78 3.42
CA HIS A 69 -23.59 -3.12 3.35
C HIS A 69 -22.58 -4.24 3.51
N PHE A 70 -21.29 -3.88 3.65
CA PHE A 70 -20.17 -4.82 3.70
C PHE A 70 -19.49 -4.82 5.07
N LYS A 71 -19.20 -6.00 5.61
CA LYS A 71 -18.45 -6.14 6.86
C LYS A 71 -17.50 -7.34 6.82
N ILE A 72 -16.52 -7.33 7.69
CA ILE A 72 -15.62 -8.47 7.92
C ILE A 72 -16.16 -9.27 9.11
N LEU A 73 -16.38 -10.57 8.88
CA LEU A 73 -16.79 -11.53 9.92
C LEU A 73 -15.59 -12.05 10.70
N SER A 74 -14.50 -12.35 9.98
CA SER A 74 -13.28 -12.89 10.55
C SER A 74 -12.07 -12.43 9.73
N TYR A 75 -10.96 -12.24 10.42
CA TYR A 75 -9.64 -11.95 9.83
C TYR A 75 -8.59 -12.82 10.52
N GLU A 76 -7.75 -13.46 9.70
CA GLU A 76 -6.60 -14.24 10.16
C GLU A 76 -5.35 -13.79 9.40
N SER A 77 -4.36 -13.31 10.14
CA SER A 77 -3.11 -12.81 9.56
C SER A 77 -2.20 -13.92 9.04
N ASN A 78 -2.25 -15.09 9.67
CA ASN A 78 -1.53 -16.27 9.24
C ASN A 78 -2.42 -17.17 8.38
N SER A 79 -2.23 -17.10 7.07
CA SER A 79 -3.02 -17.91 6.12
C SER A 79 -2.95 -19.42 6.35
N ASP A 80 -1.87 -19.93 6.95
CA ASP A 80 -1.69 -21.37 7.19
C ASP A 80 -2.66 -21.94 8.24
N VAL A 81 -3.20 -21.06 9.09
CA VAL A 81 -4.26 -21.44 10.05
C VAL A 81 -5.56 -21.80 9.30
N ILE A 82 -5.86 -21.08 8.21
CA ILE A 82 -7.08 -21.31 7.40
C ILE A 82 -6.82 -22.33 6.31
N PHE A 83 -5.67 -22.24 5.65
CA PHE A 83 -5.28 -23.08 4.51
C PHE A 83 -3.93 -23.76 4.80
N PRO A 84 -3.91 -24.85 5.56
CA PRO A 84 -2.67 -25.56 5.82
C PRO A 84 -2.09 -26.14 4.51
N ASN A 85 -0.77 -26.13 4.40
CA ASN A 85 -0.02 -26.66 3.26
C ASN A 85 -0.07 -25.81 1.98
N LEU A 86 -0.28 -24.49 2.08
CA LEU A 86 -0.03 -23.61 0.94
C LEU A 86 1.45 -23.63 0.57
N SER A 87 1.74 -23.58 -0.73
CA SER A 87 3.13 -23.47 -1.24
C SER A 87 3.75 -22.12 -0.90
N ALA A 88 2.95 -21.09 -0.68
CA ALA A 88 3.37 -19.76 -0.21
C ALA A 88 2.25 -19.13 0.62
N PRO A 89 2.59 -18.37 1.68
CA PRO A 89 1.60 -17.69 2.50
C PRO A 89 0.87 -16.60 1.71
N ILE A 90 -0.41 -16.39 2.06
CA ILE A 90 -1.20 -15.29 1.50
C ILE A 90 -0.83 -14.01 2.24
N GLU A 91 -0.07 -13.14 1.57
CA GLU A 91 0.36 -11.88 2.15
C GLU A 91 -0.83 -10.99 2.56
N GLY A 92 -0.76 -10.45 3.79
CA GLY A 92 -1.81 -9.62 4.36
C GLY A 92 -2.95 -10.43 4.99
N GLY A 93 -2.85 -11.78 4.99
CA GLY A 93 -3.80 -12.66 5.63
C GLY A 93 -5.05 -12.94 4.79
N VAL A 94 -6.02 -13.58 5.45
CA VAL A 94 -7.28 -14.03 4.88
C VAL A 94 -8.44 -13.42 5.67
N ALA A 95 -9.48 -13.01 4.97
CA ALA A 95 -10.70 -12.52 5.59
C ALA A 95 -11.93 -13.30 5.11
N ILE A 96 -12.90 -13.46 6.00
CA ILE A 96 -14.25 -13.86 5.68
C ILE A 96 -15.09 -12.58 5.73
N SER A 97 -15.66 -12.20 4.59
CA SER A 97 -16.53 -11.05 4.47
C SER A 97 -17.98 -11.44 4.34
N TYR A 98 -18.86 -10.52 4.72
CA TYR A 98 -20.29 -10.64 4.54
C TYR A 98 -20.87 -9.34 3.97
N TRP A 99 -21.67 -9.47 2.96
CA TRP A 99 -22.43 -8.38 2.36
C TRP A 99 -23.95 -8.71 2.40
N ASP A 100 -24.76 -7.73 2.76
CA ASP A 100 -26.24 -7.86 2.78
C ASP A 100 -26.84 -6.58 2.19
N LYS A 101 -27.47 -6.71 1.03
CA LYS A 101 -28.05 -5.61 0.28
C LYS A 101 -29.05 -4.77 1.10
N LYS A 102 -29.69 -5.37 2.10
CA LYS A 102 -30.77 -4.74 2.90
C LYS A 102 -30.30 -4.26 4.27
N LYS A 103 -29.08 -4.62 4.68
CA LYS A 103 -28.54 -4.27 5.99
C LYS A 103 -27.46 -3.22 5.88
N ASP A 104 -27.57 -2.21 6.71
CA ASP A 104 -26.52 -1.24 6.95
C ASP A 104 -25.73 -1.67 8.19
N PHE A 105 -24.41 -1.90 8.02
CA PHE A 105 -23.47 -2.24 9.08
C PHE A 105 -22.58 -1.06 9.46
N GLY A 106 -22.73 0.10 8.78
CA GLY A 106 -21.75 1.17 8.78
C GLY A 106 -20.56 0.90 7.88
N VAL A 107 -19.78 1.93 7.62
CA VAL A 107 -18.59 1.82 6.78
C VAL A 107 -17.38 1.33 7.59
N ILE A 108 -16.55 0.48 7.02
CA ILE A 108 -15.29 0.04 7.63
C ILE A 108 -14.32 1.23 7.71
N GLY A 109 -14.20 1.98 6.60
CA GLY A 109 -13.27 3.10 6.47
C GLY A 109 -11.82 2.69 6.64
N THR A 110 -11.33 2.64 7.85
CA THR A 110 -10.00 2.12 8.20
C THR A 110 -10.15 0.80 8.92
N PHE A 111 -9.63 -0.26 8.32
CA PHE A 111 -9.65 -1.58 8.93
C PHE A 111 -8.52 -1.72 9.95
N THR A 112 -8.84 -2.31 11.10
CA THR A 112 -7.87 -2.81 12.06
C THR A 112 -8.26 -4.20 12.55
N PRO A 113 -7.31 -5.15 12.65
CA PRO A 113 -7.59 -6.48 13.16
C PRO A 113 -7.79 -6.51 14.68
N PHE A 114 -7.51 -5.41 15.37
CA PHE A 114 -7.60 -5.30 16.83
C PHE A 114 -8.87 -4.56 17.22
N VAL A 115 -9.78 -5.25 17.89
CA VAL A 115 -11.08 -4.70 18.30
C VAL A 115 -10.93 -3.46 19.19
N GLU A 116 -9.90 -3.44 20.04
CA GLU A 116 -9.59 -2.33 20.95
C GLU A 116 -9.25 -1.05 20.17
N LEU A 117 -8.57 -1.18 19.04
CA LEU A 117 -8.19 -0.05 18.20
C LEU A 117 -9.40 0.60 17.51
N ASN A 118 -10.47 -0.16 17.25
CA ASN A 118 -11.68 0.37 16.62
C ASN A 118 -12.31 1.47 17.48
N SER A 119 -12.45 1.22 18.78
CA SER A 119 -13.02 2.20 19.71
C SER A 119 -12.14 3.45 19.89
N ILE A 120 -10.82 3.29 19.79
CA ILE A 120 -9.87 4.41 19.83
C ILE A 120 -10.00 5.24 18.55
N LEU A 121 -10.08 4.57 17.39
CA LEU A 121 -10.21 5.22 16.09
C LEU A 121 -11.50 6.06 16.00
N GLU A 122 -12.63 5.51 16.47
CA GLU A 122 -13.89 6.24 16.53
C GLU A 122 -13.77 7.52 17.37
N LYS A 123 -13.24 7.42 18.59
CA LYS A 123 -13.03 8.57 19.48
C LYS A 123 -12.12 9.65 18.85
N VAL A 124 -11.10 9.23 18.10
CA VAL A 124 -10.18 10.17 17.44
C VAL A 124 -10.86 10.87 16.27
N ARG A 125 -11.67 10.14 15.48
CA ARG A 125 -12.43 10.70 14.35
C ARG A 125 -13.51 11.68 14.79
N ASP A 126 -14.25 11.36 15.84
CA ASP A 126 -15.34 12.18 16.37
C ASP A 126 -14.86 13.53 16.92
N ASN A 127 -13.57 13.66 17.21
CA ASN A 127 -12.98 14.89 17.73
C ASN A 127 -12.87 16.04 16.69
N GLY A 128 -13.31 15.86 15.46
CA GLY A 128 -13.43 16.90 14.43
C GLY A 128 -12.11 17.53 13.94
N LYS A 129 -10.98 17.20 14.56
CA LYS A 129 -9.62 17.67 14.21
C LYS A 129 -8.72 16.57 13.63
N PHE A 130 -9.31 15.43 13.32
CA PHE A 130 -8.59 14.31 12.75
C PHE A 130 -8.24 14.60 11.28
N SER A 131 -6.96 14.46 10.94
CA SER A 131 -6.50 14.26 9.57
C SER A 131 -5.66 13.00 9.50
N SER A 132 -5.81 12.24 8.45
CA SER A 132 -5.07 11.00 8.28
C SER A 132 -3.59 11.27 8.06
N PHE A 133 -2.72 10.63 8.82
CA PHE A 133 -1.28 10.67 8.55
C PHE A 133 -0.94 10.06 7.18
N ALA A 134 -1.78 9.16 6.66
CA ALA A 134 -1.64 8.59 5.33
C ALA A 134 -1.67 9.63 4.21
N ASP A 135 -2.31 10.79 4.43
CA ASP A 135 -2.39 11.86 3.44
C ASP A 135 -1.03 12.54 3.18
N ILE A 136 -0.10 12.41 4.12
CA ILE A 136 1.26 12.97 4.02
C ILE A 136 2.35 11.90 3.92
N VAL A 137 1.98 10.62 4.07
CA VAL A 137 2.90 9.50 3.89
C VAL A 137 2.95 9.10 2.43
N VAL A 138 4.13 9.14 1.86
CA VAL A 138 4.39 8.71 0.48
C VAL A 138 5.29 7.47 0.48
N THR A 139 5.21 6.69 -0.58
CA THR A 139 6.09 5.53 -0.76
C THR A 139 7.52 5.98 -1.05
N SER A 140 8.49 5.08 -0.86
CA SER A 140 9.90 5.33 -1.20
C SER A 140 10.14 5.64 -2.68
N PHE A 141 9.14 5.41 -3.53
CA PHE A 141 9.17 5.71 -4.97
C PHE A 141 8.52 7.05 -5.33
N ALA A 142 8.01 7.81 -4.36
CA ALA A 142 7.37 9.09 -4.63
C ALA A 142 8.38 10.17 -5.02
N TYR A 143 9.58 10.10 -4.45
CA TYR A 143 10.69 11.01 -4.77
C TYR A 143 11.73 10.25 -5.59
N HIS A 144 12.21 10.89 -6.66
CA HIS A 144 13.23 10.34 -7.55
C HIS A 144 14.38 11.33 -7.70
N PHE A 145 15.57 10.81 -7.99
CA PHE A 145 16.64 11.64 -8.49
C PHE A 145 16.30 12.21 -9.87
N THR A 146 16.78 13.40 -10.16
CA THR A 146 16.58 14.03 -11.46
C THR A 146 17.66 13.58 -12.47
N GLN A 147 17.41 13.83 -13.77
CA GLN A 147 18.45 13.68 -14.79
C GLN A 147 19.64 14.60 -14.49
N LYS A 148 19.36 15.82 -13.97
CA LYS A 148 20.41 16.78 -13.59
C LYS A 148 21.39 16.20 -12.57
N MET A 149 20.92 15.38 -11.61
CA MET A 149 21.80 14.68 -10.67
C MET A 149 22.77 13.74 -11.39
N HIS A 150 22.29 12.99 -12.40
CA HIS A 150 23.15 12.09 -13.18
C HIS A 150 24.09 12.83 -14.12
N ASP A 151 23.69 14.01 -14.61
CA ASP A 151 24.55 14.87 -15.44
C ASP A 151 25.70 15.46 -14.62
N ASP A 152 25.41 15.88 -13.38
CA ASP A 152 26.41 16.43 -12.45
C ASP A 152 27.30 15.35 -11.83
N TYR A 153 26.77 14.13 -11.65
CA TYR A 153 27.46 12.98 -11.08
C TYR A 153 27.32 11.74 -11.97
N PRO A 154 28.02 11.65 -13.10
CA PRO A 154 27.86 10.57 -14.09
C PRO A 154 28.08 9.17 -13.52
N ASP A 155 28.95 9.03 -12.51
CA ASP A 155 29.25 7.75 -11.88
C ASP A 155 28.12 7.24 -10.95
N ALA A 156 27.17 8.10 -10.59
CA ALA A 156 26.08 7.77 -9.65
C ALA A 156 25.26 6.56 -10.12
N ALA A 157 24.98 6.47 -11.42
CA ALA A 157 24.19 5.38 -12.00
C ALA A 157 24.86 4.00 -11.78
N SER A 158 26.19 3.95 -11.82
CA SER A 158 26.97 2.70 -11.62
C SER A 158 26.92 2.20 -10.17
N LEU A 159 26.71 3.09 -9.22
CA LEU A 159 26.60 2.80 -7.79
C LEU A 159 25.20 2.35 -7.38
N MET A 160 24.23 2.49 -8.28
CA MET A 160 22.83 2.09 -8.05
C MET A 160 22.53 0.70 -8.62
N SER A 161 21.48 0.07 -8.14
CA SER A 161 21.04 -1.22 -8.66
C SER A 161 20.47 -1.06 -10.08
N LYS A 162 20.68 -2.05 -10.95
CA LYS A 162 20.14 -2.05 -12.32
C LYS A 162 18.64 -1.82 -12.34
N GLY A 163 18.19 -0.87 -13.14
CA GLY A 163 16.76 -0.45 -13.22
C GLY A 163 16.29 0.47 -12.10
N HIS A 164 17.18 0.90 -11.20
CA HIS A 164 16.84 1.71 -10.02
C HIS A 164 17.72 2.94 -9.87
N ALA A 165 18.24 3.46 -10.97
CA ALA A 165 19.19 4.57 -10.97
C ALA A 165 18.61 5.89 -10.41
N TYR A 166 17.30 6.04 -10.48
CA TYR A 166 16.60 7.25 -10.02
C TYR A 166 15.93 7.10 -8.65
N ASP A 167 16.00 5.91 -8.03
CA ASP A 167 15.26 5.65 -6.78
C ASP A 167 15.96 6.23 -5.55
N LEU A 168 15.21 6.99 -4.76
CA LEU A 168 15.67 7.50 -3.47
C LEU A 168 15.46 6.43 -2.38
N LYS A 169 16.33 5.41 -2.33
CA LYS A 169 16.24 4.28 -1.38
C LYS A 169 16.87 4.59 -0.03
N SER A 170 16.57 3.78 0.97
CA SER A 170 17.04 3.96 2.36
C SER A 170 18.57 3.92 2.54
N ASN A 171 19.31 3.40 1.58
CA ASN A 171 20.79 3.28 1.62
C ASN A 171 21.50 4.27 0.69
N VAL A 172 20.82 5.31 0.24
CA VAL A 172 21.42 6.28 -0.71
C VAL A 172 22.55 7.09 -0.09
N PHE A 173 22.52 7.35 1.22
CA PHE A 173 23.61 8.06 1.90
C PHE A 173 24.92 7.29 1.83
N ASP A 174 24.86 5.97 1.94
CA ASP A 174 26.03 5.09 1.82
C ASP A 174 26.53 5.00 0.38
N ARG A 175 25.60 4.90 -0.58
CA ARG A 175 25.93 4.66 -1.99
C ARG A 175 26.35 5.91 -2.75
N LEU A 176 25.72 7.03 -2.44
CA LEU A 176 25.86 8.31 -3.14
C LEU A 176 26.33 9.41 -2.17
N SER A 177 27.28 9.08 -1.29
CA SER A 177 27.78 10.02 -0.28
C SER A 177 28.22 11.37 -0.85
N MET A 178 28.66 11.38 -2.12
CA MET A 178 29.15 12.58 -2.80
C MET A 178 28.07 13.65 -3.10
N ILE A 179 26.77 13.29 -3.05
CA ILE A 179 25.67 14.23 -3.31
C ILE A 179 24.98 14.69 -2.04
N PHE A 180 25.32 14.10 -0.89
CA PHE A 180 24.71 14.41 0.41
C PHE A 180 25.70 15.14 1.32
N TYR A 181 25.27 16.21 1.94
CA TYR A 181 26.11 17.07 2.79
C TYR A 181 25.60 17.03 4.23
N ASP A 182 26.52 16.99 5.18
CA ASP A 182 26.19 17.06 6.62
C ASP A 182 25.78 18.49 7.03
N GLU A 183 26.37 19.51 6.38
CA GLU A 183 26.01 20.92 6.53
C GLU A 183 25.50 21.49 5.21
N LYS A 184 24.61 22.49 5.29
CA LYS A 184 24.09 23.15 4.09
C LYS A 184 25.22 23.92 3.38
N PRO A 185 25.56 23.57 2.14
CA PRO A 185 26.53 24.35 1.36
C PRO A 185 26.09 25.81 1.15
N ASN A 186 27.05 26.70 1.16
CA ASN A 186 26.82 28.14 0.91
C ASN A 186 27.28 28.51 -0.51
N ASP A 187 26.59 27.95 -1.51
CA ASP A 187 26.93 28.07 -2.93
C ASP A 187 25.81 28.72 -3.76
N GLY A 188 24.79 29.26 -3.09
CA GLY A 188 23.65 29.92 -3.74
C GLY A 188 22.55 28.96 -4.21
N HIS A 189 22.71 27.65 -4.05
CA HIS A 189 21.66 26.69 -4.38
C HIS A 189 20.70 26.47 -3.21
N GLU A 190 19.51 25.98 -3.53
CA GLU A 190 18.53 25.54 -2.53
C GLU A 190 18.76 24.09 -2.17
N TYR A 191 18.60 23.76 -0.88
CA TYR A 191 18.81 22.45 -0.33
C TYR A 191 17.63 22.02 0.56
N ILE A 192 17.27 20.75 0.43
CA ILE A 192 16.31 20.06 1.32
C ILE A 192 17.06 19.18 2.32
N ARG A 193 16.54 19.10 3.54
CA ARG A 193 17.04 18.15 4.55
C ARG A 193 16.27 16.85 4.44
N ILE A 194 17.00 15.75 4.29
CA ILE A 194 16.45 14.40 4.20
C ILE A 194 16.91 13.61 5.42
N PHE A 195 15.95 12.97 6.10
CA PHE A 195 16.22 12.04 7.17
C PHE A 195 16.38 10.63 6.57
N GLY A 196 17.53 10.00 6.80
CA GLY A 196 17.85 8.71 6.22
C GLY A 196 18.83 7.91 7.07
N ARG A 197 19.25 6.77 6.52
CA ARG A 197 20.24 5.88 7.13
C ARG A 197 21.62 6.14 6.54
N ASP A 198 22.60 6.29 7.43
CA ASP A 198 24.05 6.38 7.13
C ASP A 198 24.76 5.28 7.93
N GLY A 199 25.16 4.20 7.26
CA GLY A 199 25.62 2.98 7.91
C GLY A 199 24.57 2.38 8.86
N SER A 200 24.92 2.32 10.15
CA SER A 200 24.01 1.85 11.21
C SER A 200 23.18 2.95 11.85
N ASN A 201 23.51 4.21 11.59
CA ASN A 201 22.90 5.37 12.24
C ASN A 201 21.79 5.97 11.38
N ARG A 202 20.90 6.72 12.03
CA ARG A 202 19.94 7.60 11.36
C ARG A 202 20.34 9.03 11.55
N THR A 203 20.37 9.77 10.46
CA THR A 203 20.84 11.16 10.44
C THR A 203 20.08 11.99 9.41
N LEU A 204 20.33 13.30 9.46
CA LEU A 204 19.81 14.28 8.50
C LEU A 204 20.97 14.72 7.62
N LYS A 205 20.77 14.69 6.30
CA LYS A 205 21.72 15.25 5.34
C LYS A 205 21.02 16.20 4.38
N TYR A 206 21.78 17.10 3.80
CA TYR A 206 21.28 18.04 2.79
C TYR A 206 21.50 17.48 1.39
N LEU A 207 20.48 17.66 0.54
CA LEU A 207 20.50 17.35 -0.88
C LEU A 207 20.05 18.59 -1.65
N SER A 208 20.71 18.90 -2.76
CA SER A 208 20.29 20.02 -3.63
C SER A 208 18.92 19.74 -4.24
N LEU A 209 18.04 20.76 -4.23
CA LEU A 209 16.69 20.64 -4.79
C LEU A 209 16.67 20.34 -6.29
N ILE A 210 17.72 20.72 -7.04
CA ILE A 210 17.82 20.39 -8.47
C ILE A 210 18.08 18.91 -8.74
N HIS A 211 18.50 18.16 -7.71
CA HIS A 211 18.83 16.73 -7.81
C HIS A 211 17.68 15.81 -7.40
N ILE A 212 16.55 16.35 -6.91
CA ILE A 212 15.38 15.59 -6.50
C ILE A 212 14.12 16.13 -7.18
N SER A 213 13.26 15.24 -7.67
CA SER A 213 11.93 15.60 -8.15
C SER A 213 10.91 15.40 -7.03
N GLU A 214 9.95 16.31 -6.93
CA GLU A 214 8.78 16.10 -6.08
C GLU A 214 7.87 15.00 -6.65
N PRO A 215 7.13 14.30 -5.78
CA PRO A 215 6.16 13.34 -6.26
C PRO A 215 5.09 14.07 -7.08
N THR A 216 4.86 13.57 -8.29
CA THR A 216 3.66 13.92 -9.03
C THR A 216 2.48 13.45 -8.19
N ARG A 217 1.73 14.37 -7.59
CA ARG A 217 0.46 14.04 -6.93
C ARG A 217 -0.48 13.48 -7.99
N PRO A 218 -1.09 12.32 -7.75
CA PRO A 218 -2.11 11.77 -8.63
C PRO A 218 -3.32 12.69 -8.72
#